data_99e1d91d4db201c8f732ff78bbd84aa5
#
_entry.id   99e1d91d4db201c8f732ff78bbd84aa5
#
_cell.length_a   1.000
_cell.length_b   1.000
_cell.length_c   1.000
_cell.angle_alpha   90.00
_cell.angle_beta   90.00
_cell.angle_gamma   90.00
#
_symmetry.space_group_name_H-M   'P 1'
#
loop_
_entity.id
_entity.type
_entity.pdbx_description
1 polymer ?
#
loop_
_entity_poly.entity_id
_entity_poly.type
_entity_poly.pdbx_seq_one_letter_code
_entity_poly.pdbx_strand_id
1 'polypeptide(L)'
;MKKTFAALALATALIPFTSAQAESISYSNSKALTTTNWSDFLSFSKFDSSIGTLTSIKFDLAGLVQGTGEAESRDAAASVVTLTLGSVLGLTRPDGSTLVVTNPVFSQQFNFTAYDGMSDFGGTSGGSTGLVEASGSDSFISVSASDFALFTGLGGDLISLGLNAFGASTGVGAGNLLTGFSTSAAGSATVTYEYTPFAEVPEPASMALILGGLGLLGLSRRRVK
;
A
#
# COMPACT_ATOMS: atom_id res chain seq x y z
N MET A 1 26.38 -20.74 74.37
CA MET A 1 25.45 -21.25 73.35
C MET A 1 24.83 -20.09 72.60
N LYS A 2 25.37 -19.74 71.42
CA LYS A 2 24.77 -18.75 70.54
C LYS A 2 24.41 -19.43 69.22
N LYS A 3 23.11 -19.59 68.95
CA LYS A 3 22.59 -20.19 67.71
C LYS A 3 22.48 -19.07 66.69
N THR A 4 23.30 -19.09 65.63
CA THR A 4 23.17 -18.24 64.47
C THR A 4 22.21 -18.86 63.48
N PHE A 5 21.06 -18.24 63.28
CA PHE A 5 20.11 -18.58 62.17
C PHE A 5 20.65 -17.98 60.87
N ALA A 6 20.96 -18.83 59.91
CA ALA A 6 21.24 -18.45 58.54
C ALA A 6 19.89 -18.29 57.79
N ALA A 7 19.52 -17.05 57.44
CA ALA A 7 18.38 -16.79 56.59
C ALA A 7 18.78 -17.02 55.15
N LEU A 8 18.21 -18.03 54.50
CA LEU A 8 18.33 -18.30 53.09
C LEU A 8 17.33 -17.42 52.34
N ALA A 9 17.81 -16.31 51.77
CA ALA A 9 17.00 -15.45 50.90
C ALA A 9 16.86 -16.12 49.55
N LEU A 10 15.66 -16.67 49.23
CA LEU A 10 15.28 -17.16 47.92
C LEU A 10 14.96 -15.98 47.02
N ALA A 11 15.89 -15.56 46.19
CA ALA A 11 15.65 -14.55 45.15
C ALA A 11 14.85 -15.19 44.02
N THR A 12 13.55 -14.98 43.98
CA THR A 12 12.70 -15.27 42.81
C THR A 12 13.02 -14.31 41.69
N ALA A 13 13.74 -14.76 40.66
CA ALA A 13 13.93 -14.02 39.42
C ALA A 13 12.59 -13.93 38.70
N LEU A 14 11.96 -12.76 38.72
CA LEU A 14 10.84 -12.43 37.83
C LEU A 14 11.40 -12.34 36.41
N ILE A 15 11.14 -13.38 35.61
CA ILE A 15 11.42 -13.35 34.16
C ILE A 15 10.28 -12.54 33.53
N PRO A 16 10.55 -11.36 32.92
CA PRO A 16 9.51 -10.66 32.19
C PRO A 16 9.13 -11.53 30.97
N PHE A 17 7.88 -11.98 30.92
CA PHE A 17 7.31 -12.53 29.70
C PHE A 17 7.04 -11.36 28.77
N THR A 18 7.92 -11.13 27.79
CA THR A 18 7.60 -10.24 26.68
C THR A 18 6.58 -10.95 25.81
N SER A 19 5.34 -10.45 25.77
CA SER A 19 4.35 -10.89 24.79
C SER A 19 4.87 -10.49 23.41
N ALA A 20 4.89 -11.43 22.45
CA ALA A 20 5.18 -11.11 21.06
C ALA A 20 4.15 -10.07 20.58
N GLN A 21 4.65 -8.88 20.22
CA GLN A 21 3.84 -7.78 19.73
C GLN A 21 3.74 -7.92 18.20
N ALA A 22 2.60 -7.54 17.62
CA ALA A 22 2.46 -7.54 16.17
C ALA A 22 3.45 -6.53 15.56
N GLU A 23 4.14 -6.95 14.51
CA GLU A 23 5.07 -6.14 13.73
C GLU A 23 4.62 -6.06 12.28
N SER A 24 5.16 -5.08 11.54
CA SER A 24 4.83 -4.92 10.11
C SER A 24 6.06 -4.65 9.26
N ILE A 25 6.03 -5.16 8.02
CA ILE A 25 7.02 -4.89 6.98
C ILE A 25 6.29 -4.47 5.71
N SER A 26 6.75 -3.40 5.06
CA SER A 26 6.13 -2.86 3.85
C SER A 26 7.10 -2.81 2.69
N TYR A 27 6.59 -3.11 1.48
CA TYR A 27 7.30 -2.99 0.22
C TYR A 27 6.48 -2.17 -0.75
N SER A 28 7.09 -1.20 -1.43
CA SER A 28 6.44 -0.32 -2.38
C SER A 28 7.10 -0.39 -3.74
N ASN A 29 6.29 -0.29 -4.80
CA ASN A 29 6.74 -0.19 -6.18
C ASN A 29 5.76 0.67 -6.98
N SER A 30 6.20 1.22 -8.14
CA SER A 30 5.39 2.16 -8.90
C SER A 30 5.65 2.10 -10.40
N LYS A 31 4.65 2.52 -11.18
CA LYS A 31 4.70 2.82 -12.60
C LYS A 31 4.64 4.33 -12.77
N ALA A 32 5.62 4.87 -13.48
CA ALA A 32 5.66 6.30 -13.84
C ALA A 32 4.51 6.68 -14.78
N LEU A 33 4.22 7.98 -14.84
CA LEU A 33 3.18 8.55 -15.69
C LEU A 33 3.39 8.14 -17.17
N THR A 34 2.38 7.48 -17.71
CA THR A 34 2.38 6.94 -19.06
C THR A 34 0.99 7.10 -19.67
N THR A 35 0.87 7.36 -20.98
CA THR A 35 -0.42 7.44 -21.69
C THR A 35 -1.29 6.22 -21.38
N THR A 36 -2.57 6.43 -21.03
CA THR A 36 -3.52 5.42 -20.55
C THR A 36 -3.71 4.25 -21.52
N ASN A 37 -4.38 3.20 -21.02
CA ASN A 37 -4.57 1.88 -21.58
C ASN A 37 -3.26 1.07 -21.62
N TRP A 38 -2.61 1.01 -20.48
CA TRP A 38 -1.42 0.18 -20.29
C TRP A 38 -1.64 -0.90 -19.21
N SER A 39 -0.84 -1.95 -19.30
CA SER A 39 -0.70 -2.99 -18.29
C SER A 39 0.79 -3.24 -18.03
N ASP A 40 1.16 -3.43 -16.77
CA ASP A 40 2.53 -3.65 -16.32
C ASP A 40 2.54 -4.61 -15.12
N PHE A 41 3.73 -4.98 -14.66
CA PHE A 41 3.92 -5.82 -13.49
C PHE A 41 4.83 -5.11 -12.48
N LEU A 42 4.41 -5.13 -11.22
CA LEU A 42 5.19 -4.64 -10.08
C LEU A 42 5.68 -5.82 -9.26
N SER A 43 6.99 -5.88 -9.00
CA SER A 43 7.58 -6.94 -8.18
C SER A 43 7.69 -6.48 -6.72
N PHE A 44 7.31 -7.37 -5.80
CA PHE A 44 7.38 -7.16 -4.34
C PHE A 44 8.08 -8.34 -3.68
N SER A 45 8.76 -8.09 -2.58
CA SER A 45 9.28 -9.17 -1.75
C SER A 45 8.12 -9.89 -1.06
N LYS A 46 8.19 -11.22 -1.04
CA LYS A 46 7.28 -12.02 -0.21
C LYS A 46 7.64 -11.89 1.26
N PHE A 47 6.68 -12.21 2.12
CA PHE A 47 6.91 -12.35 3.55
C PHE A 47 7.86 -13.51 3.83
N ASP A 48 8.91 -13.27 4.58
CA ASP A 48 9.85 -14.32 5.01
C ASP A 48 9.25 -15.08 6.20
N SER A 49 8.91 -16.34 5.99
CA SER A 49 8.34 -17.20 7.03
C SER A 49 9.29 -17.52 8.19
N SER A 50 10.57 -17.20 8.07
CA SER A 50 11.57 -17.43 9.13
C SER A 50 11.49 -16.41 10.28
N ILE A 51 10.90 -15.23 10.04
CA ILE A 51 10.85 -14.15 11.04
C ILE A 51 9.60 -14.16 11.92
N GLY A 52 8.55 -14.88 11.53
CA GLY A 52 7.30 -14.90 12.29
C GLY A 52 6.14 -15.57 11.55
N THR A 53 4.95 -15.42 12.11
CA THR A 53 3.69 -15.90 11.54
C THR A 53 2.90 -14.75 10.98
N LEU A 54 2.59 -14.78 9.67
CA LEU A 54 1.79 -13.77 8.96
C LEU A 54 0.36 -13.76 9.51
N THR A 55 -0.17 -12.57 9.81
CA THR A 55 -1.51 -12.39 10.39
C THR A 55 -2.46 -11.64 9.46
N SER A 56 -1.96 -10.71 8.65
CA SER A 56 -2.71 -10.03 7.60
C SER A 56 -1.78 -9.46 6.52
N ILE A 57 -2.35 -9.20 5.34
CA ILE A 57 -1.66 -8.53 4.23
C ILE A 57 -2.53 -7.34 3.82
N LYS A 58 -1.98 -6.15 3.88
CA LYS A 58 -2.63 -4.94 3.38
C LYS A 58 -2.04 -4.56 2.03
N PHE A 59 -2.92 -4.27 1.08
CA PHE A 59 -2.59 -3.76 -0.25
C PHE A 59 -3.11 -2.33 -0.34
N ASP A 60 -2.23 -1.37 -0.55
CA ASP A 60 -2.58 0.02 -0.81
C ASP A 60 -2.27 0.34 -2.27
N LEU A 61 -3.20 0.96 -2.99
CA LEU A 61 -3.04 1.43 -4.35
C LEU A 61 -3.32 2.92 -4.40
N ALA A 62 -2.34 3.70 -4.84
CA ALA A 62 -2.49 5.12 -5.17
C ALA A 62 -2.37 5.31 -6.68
N GLY A 63 -3.29 6.05 -7.27
CA GLY A 63 -3.36 6.38 -8.68
C GLY A 63 -3.32 7.88 -8.91
N LEU A 64 -2.69 8.29 -10.00
CA LEU A 64 -2.68 9.66 -10.53
C LEU A 64 -3.18 9.61 -11.97
N VAL A 65 -4.09 10.50 -12.33
CA VAL A 65 -4.44 10.80 -13.71
C VAL A 65 -4.02 12.22 -14.04
N GLN A 66 -3.41 12.42 -15.22
CA GLN A 66 -3.02 13.74 -15.74
C GLN A 66 -3.38 13.81 -17.20
N GLY A 67 -3.85 14.98 -17.68
CA GLY A 67 -4.15 15.14 -19.08
C GLY A 67 -4.93 16.41 -19.40
N THR A 68 -5.47 16.44 -20.62
CA THR A 68 -6.31 17.54 -21.13
C THR A 68 -7.63 16.99 -21.64
N GLY A 69 -8.71 17.76 -21.44
CA GLY A 69 -10.01 17.52 -22.03
C GLY A 69 -10.44 18.74 -22.83
N GLU A 70 -11.02 18.54 -24.00
CA GLU A 70 -11.52 19.58 -24.89
C GLU A 70 -12.94 19.28 -25.30
N ALA A 71 -13.76 20.29 -25.45
CA ALA A 71 -15.12 20.15 -25.89
C ALA A 71 -15.53 21.31 -26.83
N GLU A 72 -16.40 21.00 -27.81
CA GLU A 72 -17.05 21.92 -28.68
C GLU A 72 -18.53 21.58 -28.77
N SER A 73 -19.41 22.52 -28.40
CA SER A 73 -20.86 22.36 -28.59
C SER A 73 -21.23 22.87 -29.97
N ARG A 74 -21.87 22.02 -30.75
CA ARG A 74 -22.41 22.38 -32.08
C ARG A 74 -23.91 22.64 -32.05
N ASP A 75 -24.49 22.80 -30.87
CA ASP A 75 -25.91 23.12 -30.72
C ASP A 75 -26.22 24.55 -31.11
N ALA A 76 -27.40 24.76 -31.68
CA ALA A 76 -27.88 26.11 -32.04
C ALA A 76 -28.30 26.96 -30.83
N ALA A 77 -28.24 26.40 -29.63
CA ALA A 77 -28.58 27.04 -28.35
C ALA A 77 -27.43 26.89 -27.34
N ALA A 78 -27.41 27.79 -26.37
CA ALA A 78 -26.46 27.69 -25.26
C ALA A 78 -26.63 26.37 -24.50
N SER A 79 -25.50 25.80 -24.05
CA SER A 79 -25.44 24.53 -23.33
C SER A 79 -24.44 24.56 -22.20
N VAL A 80 -24.67 23.71 -21.21
CA VAL A 80 -23.71 23.46 -20.13
C VAL A 80 -23.05 22.12 -20.38
N VAL A 81 -21.74 22.12 -20.50
CA VAL A 81 -20.94 20.90 -20.78
C VAL A 81 -20.04 20.60 -19.59
N THR A 82 -20.03 19.36 -19.16
CA THR A 82 -19.11 18.86 -18.14
C THR A 82 -18.10 17.92 -18.79
N LEU A 83 -16.80 18.24 -18.67
CA LEU A 83 -15.71 17.36 -19.01
C LEU A 83 -15.21 16.67 -17.74
N THR A 84 -15.09 15.37 -17.82
CA THR A 84 -14.52 14.52 -16.76
C THR A 84 -13.29 13.82 -17.30
N LEU A 85 -12.14 14.05 -16.68
CA LEU A 85 -10.87 13.38 -16.96
C LEU A 85 -10.66 12.32 -15.88
N GLY A 86 -10.56 11.06 -16.27
CA GLY A 86 -10.46 9.97 -15.30
C GLY A 86 -9.62 8.80 -15.80
N SER A 87 -9.18 7.99 -14.85
CA SER A 87 -8.58 6.69 -15.11
C SER A 87 -9.04 5.69 -14.06
N VAL A 88 -9.19 4.41 -14.47
CA VAL A 88 -9.39 3.28 -13.57
C VAL A 88 -8.07 2.53 -13.47
N LEU A 89 -7.50 2.48 -12.26
CA LEU A 89 -6.30 1.69 -11.99
C LEU A 89 -6.67 0.47 -11.17
N GLY A 90 -6.14 -0.69 -11.56
CA GLY A 90 -6.38 -1.97 -10.88
C GLY A 90 -5.08 -2.68 -10.54
N LEU A 91 -4.96 -3.12 -9.29
CA LEU A 91 -3.92 -4.04 -8.83
C LEU A 91 -4.49 -5.45 -8.81
N THR A 92 -3.78 -6.42 -9.39
CA THR A 92 -4.24 -7.80 -9.52
C THR A 92 -3.21 -8.80 -9.02
N ARG A 93 -3.69 -9.96 -8.56
CA ARG A 93 -2.84 -11.12 -8.27
C ARG A 93 -2.24 -11.70 -9.57
N PRO A 94 -1.26 -12.60 -9.47
CA PRO A 94 -0.69 -13.27 -10.66
C PRO A 94 -1.70 -14.05 -11.51
N ASP A 95 -2.81 -14.48 -10.93
CA ASP A 95 -3.90 -15.17 -11.63
C ASP A 95 -4.89 -14.22 -12.33
N GLY A 96 -4.67 -12.90 -12.22
CA GLY A 96 -5.52 -11.85 -12.77
C GLY A 96 -6.69 -11.43 -11.90
N SER A 97 -6.92 -12.06 -10.74
CA SER A 97 -7.98 -11.65 -9.82
C SER A 97 -7.66 -10.31 -9.15
N THR A 98 -8.67 -9.46 -9.01
CA THR A 98 -8.51 -8.09 -8.50
C THR A 98 -8.20 -8.08 -7.00
N LEU A 99 -7.25 -7.25 -6.61
CA LEU A 99 -6.92 -6.91 -5.22
C LEU A 99 -7.53 -5.56 -4.82
N VAL A 100 -7.16 -4.50 -5.55
CA VAL A 100 -7.59 -3.12 -5.26
C VAL A 100 -7.87 -2.39 -6.57
N VAL A 101 -8.85 -1.47 -6.55
CA VAL A 101 -9.14 -0.58 -7.67
C VAL A 101 -9.23 0.85 -7.15
N THR A 102 -8.63 1.80 -7.85
CA THR A 102 -8.78 3.24 -7.56
C THR A 102 -9.15 4.01 -8.82
N ASN A 103 -9.91 5.09 -8.66
CA ASN A 103 -10.46 5.88 -9.76
C ASN A 103 -10.16 7.37 -9.55
N PRO A 104 -8.95 7.86 -9.86
CA PRO A 104 -8.67 9.29 -9.86
C PRO A 104 -9.50 9.99 -10.94
N VAL A 105 -10.19 11.08 -10.56
CA VAL A 105 -11.12 11.82 -11.43
C VAL A 105 -11.01 13.30 -11.18
N PHE A 106 -10.86 14.08 -12.27
CA PHE A 106 -11.03 15.52 -12.32
C PHE A 106 -12.29 15.85 -13.12
N SER A 107 -13.04 16.88 -12.73
CA SER A 107 -14.25 17.32 -13.44
C SER A 107 -14.31 18.84 -13.53
N GLN A 108 -14.66 19.35 -14.69
CA GLN A 108 -14.84 20.78 -14.94
C GLN A 108 -16.06 21.06 -15.80
N GLN A 109 -16.82 22.08 -15.43
CA GLN A 109 -18.00 22.53 -16.16
C GLN A 109 -17.70 23.78 -16.98
N PHE A 110 -18.27 23.83 -18.19
CA PHE A 110 -18.21 24.93 -19.12
C PHE A 110 -19.62 25.40 -19.50
N ASN A 111 -19.79 26.71 -19.64
CA ASN A 111 -21.02 27.33 -20.15
C ASN A 111 -20.74 27.82 -21.57
N PHE A 112 -21.22 27.07 -22.55
CA PHE A 112 -21.05 27.44 -23.96
C PHE A 112 -22.28 28.21 -24.48
N THR A 113 -22.06 29.13 -25.40
CA THR A 113 -23.12 29.80 -26.18
C THR A 113 -23.60 28.87 -27.30
N ALA A 114 -24.51 29.38 -28.16
CA ALA A 114 -24.80 28.73 -29.43
C ALA A 114 -23.52 28.60 -30.27
N TYR A 115 -23.47 27.57 -31.09
CA TYR A 115 -22.33 27.28 -31.98
C TYR A 115 -21.89 28.54 -32.78
N ASP A 116 -20.63 28.88 -32.71
CA ASP A 116 -20.06 30.09 -33.35
C ASP A 116 -19.65 29.89 -34.80
N GLY A 117 -19.79 28.67 -35.34
CA GLY A 117 -19.52 28.30 -36.72
C GLY A 117 -18.14 27.65 -36.94
N MET A 118 -17.31 27.54 -35.88
CA MET A 118 -15.99 26.90 -35.97
C MET A 118 -15.90 25.71 -35.00
N SER A 119 -15.29 24.61 -35.43
CA SER A 119 -15.06 23.43 -34.58
C SER A 119 -13.58 23.35 -34.27
N ASP A 120 -13.11 24.20 -33.35
CA ASP A 120 -11.70 24.39 -33.03
C ASP A 120 -11.41 24.25 -31.51
N PHE A 121 -12.42 23.81 -30.72
CA PHE A 121 -12.38 23.72 -29.27
C PHE A 121 -12.11 25.08 -28.58
N GLY A 122 -12.40 26.16 -29.25
CA GLY A 122 -12.18 27.54 -28.80
C GLY A 122 -13.41 28.41 -28.89
N GLY A 123 -13.22 29.73 -28.91
CA GLY A 123 -14.33 30.70 -29.09
C GLY A 123 -15.32 30.68 -27.93
N THR A 124 -16.62 30.84 -28.27
CA THR A 124 -17.72 30.89 -27.30
C THR A 124 -18.48 29.60 -27.15
N SER A 125 -18.32 28.66 -28.08
CA SER A 125 -18.96 27.33 -28.12
C SER A 125 -18.01 26.18 -27.77
N GLY A 126 -16.70 26.46 -27.60
CA GLY A 126 -15.65 25.53 -27.25
C GLY A 126 -14.86 25.88 -25.99
N GLY A 127 -14.06 24.94 -25.54
CA GLY A 127 -13.17 25.15 -24.41
C GLY A 127 -12.32 23.93 -24.07
N SER A 128 -11.24 24.18 -23.31
CA SER A 128 -10.31 23.17 -22.84
C SER A 128 -10.08 23.28 -21.33
N THR A 129 -9.87 22.14 -20.67
CA THR A 129 -9.46 22.12 -19.25
C THR A 129 -8.04 22.64 -19.06
N GLY A 130 -7.22 22.73 -20.14
CA GLY A 130 -5.79 22.77 -20.01
C GLY A 130 -5.23 21.49 -19.38
N LEU A 131 -3.97 21.51 -19.00
CA LEU A 131 -3.37 20.37 -18.29
C LEU A 131 -3.87 20.34 -16.84
N VAL A 132 -4.53 19.26 -16.48
CA VAL A 132 -5.08 19.02 -15.14
C VAL A 132 -4.66 17.66 -14.61
N GLU A 133 -4.74 17.49 -13.29
CA GLU A 133 -4.45 16.23 -12.63
C GLU A 133 -5.43 15.95 -11.50
N ALA A 134 -5.58 14.66 -11.16
CA ALA A 134 -6.29 14.18 -9.98
C ALA A 134 -5.65 12.93 -9.46
N SER A 135 -5.71 12.73 -8.15
CA SER A 135 -5.24 11.54 -7.46
C SER A 135 -6.40 10.80 -6.79
N GLY A 136 -6.23 9.50 -6.60
CA GLY A 136 -7.13 8.65 -5.85
C GLY A 136 -6.35 7.53 -5.19
N SER A 137 -6.88 6.99 -4.11
CA SER A 137 -6.29 5.83 -3.44
C SER A 137 -7.37 4.94 -2.85
N ASP A 138 -7.07 3.65 -2.78
CA ASP A 138 -7.90 2.65 -2.11
C ASP A 138 -7.02 1.57 -1.51
N SER A 139 -7.59 0.76 -0.60
CA SER A 139 -6.86 -0.30 0.07
C SER A 139 -7.73 -1.54 0.29
N PHE A 140 -7.07 -2.70 0.37
CA PHE A 140 -7.68 -3.98 0.68
C PHE A 140 -6.84 -4.73 1.70
N ILE A 141 -7.47 -5.33 2.71
CA ILE A 141 -6.81 -6.19 3.69
C ILE A 141 -7.26 -7.64 3.47
N SER A 142 -6.29 -8.53 3.29
CA SER A 142 -6.53 -9.97 3.19
C SER A 142 -6.08 -10.70 4.45
N VAL A 143 -6.93 -11.61 4.90
CA VAL A 143 -6.65 -12.60 5.95
C VAL A 143 -6.88 -14.02 5.42
N SER A 144 -6.94 -14.20 4.10
CA SER A 144 -7.22 -15.49 3.48
C SER A 144 -5.99 -16.39 3.46
N ALA A 145 -6.20 -17.67 3.72
CA ALA A 145 -5.12 -18.67 3.66
C ALA A 145 -4.49 -18.81 2.27
N SER A 146 -5.26 -18.55 1.20
CA SER A 146 -4.76 -18.56 -0.18
C SER A 146 -3.78 -17.41 -0.45
N ASP A 147 -4.09 -16.20 0.05
CA ASP A 147 -3.16 -15.07 -0.07
C ASP A 147 -1.92 -15.30 0.81
N PHE A 148 -2.09 -15.82 2.02
CA PHE A 148 -0.94 -16.15 2.87
C PHE A 148 0.00 -17.15 2.18
N ALA A 149 -0.53 -18.21 1.57
CA ALA A 149 0.29 -19.17 0.82
C ALA A 149 0.97 -18.54 -0.41
N LEU A 150 0.28 -17.62 -1.11
CA LEU A 150 0.80 -16.95 -2.31
C LEU A 150 1.92 -15.95 -1.96
N PHE A 151 1.75 -15.19 -0.88
CA PHE A 151 2.63 -14.08 -0.50
C PHE A 151 3.72 -14.47 0.52
N THR A 152 3.73 -15.69 1.04
CA THR A 152 4.79 -16.20 1.93
C THR A 152 5.84 -16.96 1.12
N GLY A 153 7.09 -16.84 1.51
CA GLY A 153 8.22 -17.54 0.89
C GLY A 153 9.39 -17.66 1.83
N LEU A 154 10.53 -18.05 1.28
CA LEU A 154 11.83 -17.94 1.93
C LEU A 154 12.41 -16.55 1.67
N GLY A 155 13.33 -16.11 2.50
CA GLY A 155 13.92 -14.76 2.38
C GLY A 155 14.49 -14.51 0.97
N GLY A 156 14.07 -13.40 0.35
CA GLY A 156 14.48 -13.00 -1.00
C GLY A 156 13.52 -13.41 -2.13
N ASP A 157 12.49 -14.21 -1.86
CA ASP A 157 11.47 -14.56 -2.86
C ASP A 157 10.67 -13.33 -3.27
N LEU A 158 10.30 -13.28 -4.57
CA LEU A 158 9.51 -12.19 -5.15
C LEU A 158 8.15 -12.68 -5.63
N ILE A 159 7.18 -11.76 -5.64
CA ILE A 159 5.88 -11.93 -6.27
C ILE A 159 5.66 -10.76 -7.24
N SER A 160 5.12 -11.06 -8.43
CA SER A 160 4.75 -10.06 -9.42
C SER A 160 3.24 -9.84 -9.40
N LEU A 161 2.80 -8.61 -9.14
CA LEU A 161 1.39 -8.19 -9.18
C LEU A 161 1.16 -7.42 -10.48
N GLY A 162 0.03 -7.68 -11.14
CA GLY A 162 -0.39 -6.90 -12.30
C GLY A 162 -0.87 -5.51 -11.87
N LEU A 163 -0.42 -4.48 -12.57
CA LEU A 163 -0.95 -3.12 -12.46
C LEU A 163 -1.43 -2.66 -13.83
N ASN A 164 -2.68 -2.22 -13.94
CA ASN A 164 -3.24 -1.70 -15.18
C ASN A 164 -3.89 -0.34 -14.97
N ALA A 165 -3.97 0.45 -16.04
CA ALA A 165 -4.69 1.71 -16.06
C ALA A 165 -5.44 1.89 -17.38
N PHE A 166 -6.75 2.15 -17.26
CA PHE A 166 -7.64 2.42 -18.40
C PHE A 166 -8.18 3.84 -18.29
N GLY A 167 -8.16 4.56 -19.43
CA GLY A 167 -8.78 5.88 -19.52
C GLY A 167 -10.31 5.79 -19.35
N ALA A 168 -10.86 6.66 -18.52
CA ALA A 168 -12.29 6.74 -18.20
C ALA A 168 -12.82 8.17 -18.34
N SER A 169 -12.30 8.95 -19.32
CA SER A 169 -12.67 10.32 -19.55
C SER A 169 -13.96 10.42 -20.35
N THR A 170 -14.83 11.39 -20.01
CA THR A 170 -16.13 11.61 -20.64
C THR A 170 -16.45 13.10 -20.76
N GLY A 171 -17.27 13.45 -21.75
CA GLY A 171 -17.90 14.76 -21.88
C GLY A 171 -19.40 14.62 -22.06
N VAL A 172 -20.16 15.41 -21.31
CA VAL A 172 -21.63 15.36 -21.32
C VAL A 172 -22.23 16.77 -21.27
N GLY A 173 -23.43 16.95 -21.83
CA GLY A 173 -24.22 18.17 -21.66
C GLY A 173 -24.87 18.72 -22.91
N ALA A 174 -24.20 18.78 -24.07
CA ALA A 174 -24.78 19.22 -25.34
C ALA A 174 -25.30 18.05 -26.15
N GLY A 175 -26.33 18.27 -26.96
CA GLY A 175 -26.90 17.25 -27.85
C GLY A 175 -25.97 16.91 -29.01
N ASN A 176 -25.21 17.90 -29.50
CA ASN A 176 -24.24 17.75 -30.60
C ASN A 176 -22.86 18.18 -30.10
N LEU A 177 -22.23 17.33 -29.28
CA LEU A 177 -20.98 17.59 -28.61
C LEU A 177 -19.81 16.87 -29.29
N LEU A 178 -18.74 17.62 -29.61
CA LEU A 178 -17.44 17.09 -29.98
C LEU A 178 -16.52 17.13 -28.77
N THR A 179 -15.80 16.05 -28.46
CA THR A 179 -14.85 15.98 -27.35
C THR A 179 -13.53 15.35 -27.76
N GLY A 180 -12.45 15.84 -27.17
CA GLY A 180 -11.11 15.29 -27.26
C GLY A 180 -10.49 15.09 -25.88
N PHE A 181 -9.77 13.97 -25.69
CA PHE A 181 -9.07 13.70 -24.43
C PHE A 181 -7.67 13.17 -24.70
N SER A 182 -6.71 13.70 -23.93
CA SER A 182 -5.37 13.13 -23.83
C SER A 182 -5.13 12.81 -22.37
N THR A 183 -4.97 11.53 -22.03
CA THR A 183 -4.94 11.06 -20.65
C THR A 183 -3.72 10.18 -20.42
N SER A 184 -2.99 10.45 -19.36
CA SER A 184 -1.91 9.62 -18.83
C SER A 184 -2.21 9.23 -17.39
N ALA A 185 -1.73 8.08 -16.95
CA ALA A 185 -1.88 7.60 -15.59
C ALA A 185 -0.57 7.07 -15.03
N ALA A 186 -0.40 7.25 -13.72
CA ALA A 186 0.65 6.64 -12.91
C ALA A 186 0.02 5.88 -11.76
N GLY A 187 0.70 4.83 -11.28
CA GLY A 187 0.23 4.05 -10.13
C GLY A 187 1.36 3.67 -9.20
N SER A 188 1.09 3.67 -7.91
CA SER A 188 1.99 3.19 -6.87
C SER A 188 1.24 2.20 -5.98
N ALA A 189 1.83 1.04 -5.74
CA ALA A 189 1.29 0.04 -4.85
C ALA A 189 2.24 -0.24 -3.70
N THR A 190 1.66 -0.47 -2.51
CA THR A 190 2.38 -0.90 -1.31
C THR A 190 1.74 -2.17 -0.78
N VAL A 191 2.57 -3.17 -0.48
CA VAL A 191 2.19 -4.41 0.20
C VAL A 191 2.77 -4.36 1.59
N THR A 192 1.91 -4.42 2.61
CA THR A 192 2.29 -4.44 4.03
C THR A 192 1.91 -5.79 4.62
N TYR A 193 2.87 -6.48 5.20
CA TYR A 193 2.71 -7.72 5.93
C TYR A 193 2.66 -7.43 7.42
N GLU A 194 1.57 -7.79 8.06
CA GLU A 194 1.43 -7.78 9.52
C GLU A 194 1.70 -9.18 10.03
N TYR A 195 2.55 -9.33 11.04
CA TYR A 195 2.95 -10.65 11.53
C TYR A 195 3.23 -10.63 13.02
N THR A 196 3.17 -11.81 13.63
CA THR A 196 3.64 -12.05 14.99
C THR A 196 5.03 -12.65 14.90
N PRO A 197 6.09 -11.96 15.38
CA PRO A 197 7.44 -12.48 15.35
C PRO A 197 7.54 -13.76 16.20
N PHE A 198 8.43 -14.66 15.83
CA PHE A 198 8.75 -15.76 16.73
C PHE A 198 9.39 -15.20 18.00
N ALA A 199 8.95 -15.70 19.15
CA ALA A 199 9.54 -15.27 20.41
C ALA A 199 11.05 -15.57 20.38
N GLU A 200 11.88 -14.55 20.55
CA GLU A 200 13.28 -14.78 20.83
C GLU A 200 13.33 -15.65 22.12
N VAL A 201 13.90 -16.84 22.00
CA VAL A 201 14.11 -17.69 23.16
C VAL A 201 15.13 -16.95 24.03
N PRO A 202 14.73 -16.44 25.23
CA PRO A 202 15.69 -15.79 26.11
C PRO A 202 16.85 -16.75 26.31
N GLU A 203 18.08 -16.26 26.14
CA GLU A 203 19.27 -17.09 26.40
C GLU A 203 19.07 -17.79 27.74
N PRO A 204 19.23 -19.15 27.79
CA PRO A 204 18.75 -19.92 28.93
C PRO A 204 19.26 -19.30 30.20
N ALA A 205 18.38 -19.17 31.23
CA ALA A 205 18.76 -18.79 32.58
C ALA A 205 19.94 -19.62 33.13
N SER A 206 20.31 -20.69 32.42
CA SER A 206 21.56 -21.44 32.54
C SER A 206 22.83 -20.56 32.52
N MET A 207 22.91 -19.51 31.68
CA MET A 207 24.06 -18.58 31.74
C MET A 207 24.07 -17.79 33.04
N ALA A 208 22.93 -17.30 33.49
CA ALA A 208 22.81 -16.62 34.77
C ALA A 208 23.03 -17.60 35.95
N LEU A 209 22.58 -18.82 35.85
CA LEU A 209 22.82 -19.90 36.81
C LEU A 209 24.30 -20.33 36.87
N ILE A 210 24.96 -20.44 35.71
CA ILE A 210 26.41 -20.72 35.65
C ILE A 210 27.21 -19.60 36.23
N LEU A 211 26.93 -18.33 35.89
CA LEU A 211 27.61 -17.17 36.46
C LEU A 211 27.31 -17.02 37.95
N GLY A 212 26.09 -17.24 38.38
CA GLY A 212 25.68 -17.27 39.79
C GLY A 212 26.34 -18.40 40.54
N GLY A 213 26.40 -19.59 39.98
CA GLY A 213 27.06 -20.75 40.55
C GLY A 213 28.59 -20.58 40.73
N LEU A 214 29.25 -20.05 39.71
CA LEU A 214 30.68 -19.71 39.74
C LEU A 214 30.97 -18.59 40.74
N GLY A 215 30.11 -17.62 40.86
CA GLY A 215 30.21 -16.54 41.85
C GLY A 215 30.11 -17.04 43.28
N LEU A 216 29.17 -17.97 43.55
CA LEU A 216 29.03 -18.60 44.88
C LEU A 216 30.21 -19.52 45.21
N LEU A 217 30.76 -20.26 44.28
CA LEU A 217 31.98 -21.04 44.44
C LEU A 217 33.19 -20.17 44.71
N GLY A 218 33.31 -19.01 44.10
CA GLY A 218 34.38 -18.01 44.34
C GLY A 218 34.33 -17.41 45.75
N LEU A 219 33.10 -17.16 46.22
CA LEU A 219 32.88 -16.63 47.58
C LEU A 219 33.12 -17.70 48.69
N SER A 220 32.82 -18.97 48.44
CA SER A 220 33.06 -20.03 49.38
C SER A 220 34.54 -20.29 49.62
N ARG A 221 35.40 -20.18 48.60
CA ARG A 221 36.85 -20.31 48.69
C ARG A 221 37.55 -19.22 49.55
N ARG A 222 36.94 -18.04 49.65
CA ARG A 222 37.49 -16.92 50.47
C ARG A 222 37.24 -17.09 51.97
N ARG A 223 36.38 -18.03 52.38
CA ARG A 223 36.07 -18.23 53.82
C ARG A 223 36.90 -19.35 54.48
N VAL A 224 37.81 -19.97 53.76
CA VAL A 224 38.69 -21.08 54.25
C VAL A 224 40.15 -20.62 54.37
N LYS A 225 40.37 -19.36 54.72
CA LYS A 225 41.68 -18.86 55.22
C LYS A 225 41.50 -18.14 56.53
#